data_ef96f92f3c126b9572845cfa43789991
#
_entry.id   ef96f92f3c126b9572845cfa43789991
#
_cell.length_a   1.000
_cell.length_b   1.000
_cell.length_c   1.000
_cell.angle_alpha   90.00
_cell.angle_beta   90.00
_cell.angle_gamma   90.00
#
_symmetry.space_group_name_H-M   'P 1'
#
loop_
_entity.id
_entity.type
_entity.pdbx_description
1 polymer ?
#
loop_
_entity_poly.entity_id
_entity_poly.type
_entity_poly.pdbx_seq_one_letter_code
_entity_poly.pdbx_strand_id
1 'polypeptide(L)'
;MIGAPPTPELFAEGDAVSHSRHGQGVVLATASGAVLVRFGEAIHSCLPKELARWRSVDVTLREPMWDPPVRVVQRLQAEAIRSANDTWGIFARGKIDLLPHQLWVCKQVNQRWPTRWLVADDVGLGKTIEAGLILSPLIAKGLVTRLLIICPASLVGQWQERMLRMFDIRIAQYASDADKANTQFWSVHNQVVASMQTLRIDRGGRHERLFSAPPWDMVIVDEAHHLSVSDQGDYTLAYRLVERLEKQRLIRSMVFLTGTPHRGKPEAFWALLRLLQPERFSAQRPPDELLPLLRDVMIRNNKQSITDMDGNQVFSRPVVHSETYKYSPEEEYFYWKLTEFIANGRAYAGRLTNEAEGRAVILVLISIQKLASSSVAAVVRALQGRLARIDEATRTKPEHVDPLRRQRTVHRFTTELQEYLTAENHLEFDLLGAQEEELASRQASLRLLEHEVPALKELIDAAGRVKRETKIARLIEIVDDRFAEKNILFFTEYKATQSLLISELMARYGRESVTFINGEDYARDVRDPVSGEIFSLRITRAKAAGRFNDGASRFLVSTEAGGEGIDLQRRCHTLVHVDLPWNPMRMHQRVGPV
;
A
#
# COMPACT_ATOMS: atom_id res chain seq x y z
N MET A 1 38.13 48.50 -0.38
CA MET A 1 37.46 49.62 0.29
C MET A 1 36.33 49.04 1.09
N ILE A 2 36.50 49.03 2.40
CA ILE A 2 35.49 48.56 3.36
C ILE A 2 34.39 49.60 3.35
N GLY A 3 33.19 49.23 2.86
CA GLY A 3 32.05 50.12 2.83
C GLY A 3 31.66 50.58 4.24
N ALA A 4 31.32 51.86 4.35
CA ALA A 4 30.85 52.49 5.59
C ALA A 4 29.70 51.66 6.23
N PRO A 5 29.61 51.58 7.56
CA PRO A 5 28.52 50.91 8.23
C PRO A 5 27.19 51.54 7.80
N PRO A 6 26.13 50.75 7.63
CA PRO A 6 24.83 51.31 7.27
C PRO A 6 24.39 52.34 8.33
N THR A 7 23.97 53.52 7.87
CA THR A 7 23.34 54.52 8.68
C THR A 7 22.20 53.91 9.52
N PRO A 8 22.10 54.21 10.80
CA PRO A 8 21.02 53.67 11.62
C PRO A 8 19.66 54.07 11.01
N GLU A 9 18.83 53.08 10.69
CA GLU A 9 17.48 53.32 10.21
C GLU A 9 16.72 54.12 11.28
N LEU A 10 16.36 55.35 10.94
CA LEU A 10 15.49 56.17 11.79
C LEU A 10 14.07 55.61 11.68
N PHE A 11 13.55 55.09 12.80
CA PHE A 11 12.16 54.65 12.91
C PHE A 11 11.30 55.88 13.32
N ALA A 12 10.11 56.01 12.66
CA ALA A 12 9.13 57.04 13.00
C ALA A 12 7.97 56.42 13.78
N GLU A 13 7.26 57.26 14.52
CA GLU A 13 6.02 56.87 15.19
C GLU A 13 5.01 56.33 14.16
N GLY A 14 4.42 55.16 14.45
CA GLY A 14 3.52 54.46 13.57
C GLY A 14 4.20 53.44 12.62
N ASP A 15 5.53 53.38 12.55
CA ASP A 15 6.23 52.40 11.73
C ASP A 15 5.94 50.98 12.26
N ALA A 16 5.59 50.08 11.34
CA ALA A 16 5.49 48.66 11.65
C ALA A 16 6.89 48.02 11.66
N VAL A 17 7.22 47.35 12.75
CA VAL A 17 8.53 46.74 12.97
C VAL A 17 8.42 45.28 13.40
N SER A 18 9.46 44.51 13.20
CA SER A 18 9.60 43.16 13.73
C SER A 18 10.83 43.06 14.64
N HIS A 19 10.69 42.32 15.73
CA HIS A 19 11.73 42.00 16.69
C HIS A 19 11.88 40.49 16.82
N SER A 20 13.11 40.00 16.89
CA SER A 20 13.40 38.56 16.90
C SER A 20 12.76 37.75 18.06
N ARG A 21 12.50 38.42 19.20
CA ARG A 21 11.91 37.79 20.39
C ARG A 21 10.43 38.15 20.61
N HIS A 22 9.99 39.35 20.17
CA HIS A 22 8.66 39.88 20.47
C HIS A 22 7.71 39.84 19.27
N GLY A 23 8.19 39.41 18.08
CA GLY A 23 7.36 39.37 16.88
C GLY A 23 7.12 40.74 16.25
N GLN A 24 5.91 40.96 15.73
CA GLN A 24 5.52 42.19 15.04
C GLN A 24 4.99 43.21 16.03
N GLY A 25 5.36 44.47 15.81
CA GLY A 25 4.94 45.57 16.65
C GLY A 25 4.85 46.91 15.90
N VAL A 26 4.36 47.95 16.59
CA VAL A 26 4.22 49.32 16.07
C VAL A 26 5.05 50.27 16.93
N VAL A 27 5.85 51.10 16.30
CA VAL A 27 6.64 52.14 16.97
C VAL A 27 5.71 53.19 17.57
N LEU A 28 5.85 53.41 18.87
CA LEU A 28 5.08 54.45 19.60
C LEU A 28 5.86 55.77 19.75
N ALA A 29 7.15 55.66 19.95
CA ALA A 29 8.02 56.82 20.08
C ALA A 29 9.49 56.44 19.86
N THR A 30 10.29 57.40 19.41
CA THR A 30 11.75 57.30 19.33
C THR A 30 12.40 58.31 20.24
N ALA A 31 13.29 57.85 21.12
CA ALA A 31 14.09 58.70 21.99
C ALA A 31 15.58 58.40 21.74
N SER A 32 16.46 59.27 22.17
CA SER A 32 17.91 59.19 21.91
C SER A 32 18.50 57.80 22.25
N GLY A 33 18.55 56.92 21.25
CA GLY A 33 19.15 55.60 21.36
C GLY A 33 18.21 54.44 21.64
N ALA A 34 16.91 54.67 21.82
CA ALA A 34 15.90 53.63 22.03
C ALA A 34 14.61 53.89 21.26
N VAL A 35 13.93 52.84 20.85
CA VAL A 35 12.63 52.84 20.16
C VAL A 35 11.61 52.16 21.05
N LEU A 36 10.55 52.87 21.38
CA LEU A 36 9.44 52.31 22.14
C LEU A 36 8.46 51.65 21.19
N VAL A 37 8.28 50.36 21.34
CA VAL A 37 7.47 49.52 20.42
C VAL A 37 6.39 48.80 21.20
N ARG A 38 5.17 48.79 20.67
CA ARG A 38 4.05 48.03 21.18
C ARG A 38 3.95 46.70 20.40
N PHE A 39 4.14 45.58 21.09
CA PHE A 39 3.96 44.23 20.60
C PHE A 39 2.69 43.65 21.25
N GLY A 40 1.59 43.59 20.49
CA GLY A 40 0.29 43.24 21.05
C GLY A 40 -0.15 44.22 22.14
N GLU A 41 -0.34 43.76 23.39
CA GLU A 41 -0.69 44.58 24.54
C GLU A 41 0.53 45.06 25.34
N ALA A 42 1.72 44.53 25.08
CA ALA A 42 2.94 44.89 25.82
C ALA A 42 3.76 45.96 25.10
N ILE A 43 4.34 46.89 25.88
CA ILE A 43 5.22 47.92 25.36
C ILE A 43 6.64 47.63 25.82
N HIS A 44 7.58 47.57 24.85
CA HIS A 44 8.98 47.30 25.10
C HIS A 44 9.86 48.43 24.54
N SER A 45 10.92 48.74 25.25
CA SER A 45 11.98 49.63 24.78
C SER A 45 13.06 48.78 24.10
N CYS A 46 13.24 48.93 22.79
CA CYS A 46 14.16 48.18 21.97
C CYS A 46 15.28 49.06 21.42
N LEU A 47 16.45 48.49 21.19
CA LEU A 47 17.49 49.20 20.47
C LEU A 47 17.17 49.20 18.96
N PRO A 48 17.47 50.29 18.23
CA PRO A 48 17.21 50.34 16.78
C PRO A 48 17.78 49.16 15.98
N LYS A 49 18.94 48.62 16.39
CA LYS A 49 19.59 47.44 15.78
C LYS A 49 18.86 46.12 15.99
N GLU A 50 17.93 46.06 16.93
CA GLU A 50 17.12 44.87 17.25
C GLU A 50 15.82 44.83 16.46
N LEU A 51 15.50 45.95 15.79
CA LEU A 51 14.28 46.13 15.03
C LEU A 51 14.56 46.10 13.52
N ALA A 52 13.71 45.44 12.78
CA ALA A 52 13.63 45.52 11.33
C ALA A 52 12.27 46.09 10.93
N ARG A 53 12.22 46.94 9.89
CA ARG A 53 10.93 47.41 9.37
C ARG A 53 10.12 46.25 8.87
N TRP A 54 8.90 46.13 9.35
CA TRP A 54 7.96 45.12 8.85
C TRP A 54 7.06 45.74 7.79
N ARG A 55 6.95 45.08 6.65
CA ARG A 55 6.07 45.48 5.55
C ARG A 55 5.23 44.29 5.13
N SER A 56 3.94 44.53 4.90
CA SER A 56 3.09 43.51 4.33
C SER A 56 3.54 43.18 2.89
N VAL A 57 3.22 41.97 2.43
CA VAL A 57 3.55 41.53 1.08
C VAL A 57 2.94 42.50 0.04
N ASP A 58 1.73 42.98 0.27
CA ASP A 58 1.04 43.90 -0.63
C ASP A 58 1.74 45.27 -0.74
N VAL A 59 2.26 45.78 0.34
CA VAL A 59 3.03 47.04 0.36
C VAL A 59 4.37 46.84 -0.35
N THR A 60 5.02 45.69 -0.10
CA THR A 60 6.30 45.37 -0.75
C THR A 60 6.16 45.18 -2.26
N LEU A 61 5.05 44.65 -2.73
CA LEU A 61 4.77 44.46 -4.18
C LEU A 61 4.41 45.79 -4.88
N ARG A 62 3.85 46.78 -4.18
CA ARG A 62 3.48 48.08 -4.75
C ARG A 62 4.63 49.09 -4.78
N GLU A 63 5.58 48.96 -3.90
CA GLU A 63 6.74 49.86 -3.85
C GLU A 63 7.89 49.28 -4.69
N PRO A 64 8.47 50.02 -5.65
CA PRO A 64 9.53 49.53 -6.53
C PRO A 64 10.92 49.46 -5.84
N MET A 65 10.95 49.00 -4.60
CA MET A 65 12.20 48.81 -3.83
C MET A 65 12.63 47.34 -3.89
N TRP A 66 13.09 46.94 -5.03
CA TRP A 66 13.65 45.60 -5.24
C TRP A 66 15.11 45.55 -4.79
N ASP A 67 15.47 44.49 -4.08
CA ASP A 67 16.87 44.19 -3.81
C ASP A 67 17.61 44.03 -5.16
N PRO A 68 18.85 44.56 -5.30
CA PRO A 68 19.65 44.35 -6.48
C PRO A 68 19.78 42.84 -6.79
N PRO A 69 19.70 42.43 -8.07
CA PRO A 69 19.76 41.00 -8.46
C PRO A 69 20.90 40.23 -7.83
N VAL A 70 22.07 40.84 -7.68
CA VAL A 70 23.25 40.25 -7.02
C VAL A 70 22.98 39.92 -5.55
N ARG A 71 22.26 40.78 -4.84
CA ARG A 71 21.90 40.57 -3.43
C ARG A 71 20.89 39.44 -3.27
N VAL A 72 19.94 39.33 -4.20
CA VAL A 72 18.97 38.22 -4.25
C VAL A 72 19.69 36.89 -4.49
N VAL A 73 20.61 36.86 -5.47
CA VAL A 73 21.42 35.67 -5.77
C VAL A 73 22.29 35.28 -4.57
N GLN A 74 22.94 36.24 -3.92
CA GLN A 74 23.77 35.98 -2.73
C GLN A 74 22.93 35.42 -1.56
N ARG A 75 21.72 35.97 -1.32
CA ARG A 75 20.80 35.44 -0.31
C ARG A 75 20.35 34.02 -0.65
N LEU A 76 19.97 33.77 -1.89
CA LEU A 76 19.58 32.43 -2.35
C LEU A 76 20.74 31.42 -2.23
N GLN A 77 21.96 31.84 -2.53
CA GLN A 77 23.15 31.00 -2.35
C GLN A 77 23.46 30.75 -0.87
N ALA A 78 23.35 31.77 -0.01
CA ALA A 78 23.56 31.63 1.41
C ALA A 78 22.49 30.71 2.05
N GLU A 79 21.23 30.83 1.60
CA GLU A 79 20.14 29.95 2.01
C GLU A 79 20.36 28.51 1.54
N ALA A 80 20.83 28.33 0.30
CA ALA A 80 21.20 27.02 -0.24
C ALA A 80 22.36 26.37 0.54
N ILE A 81 23.40 27.16 0.90
CA ILE A 81 24.52 26.68 1.73
C ILE A 81 24.03 26.33 3.14
N ARG A 82 23.18 27.17 3.76
CA ARG A 82 22.59 26.89 5.06
C ARG A 82 21.74 25.64 5.02
N SER A 83 20.88 25.49 4.03
CA SER A 83 20.03 24.31 3.86
C SER A 83 20.82 23.03 3.59
N ALA A 84 21.97 23.13 2.94
CA ALA A 84 22.87 21.99 2.73
C ALA A 84 23.61 21.54 4.01
N ASN A 85 23.86 22.47 4.93
CA ASN A 85 24.50 22.21 6.21
C ASN A 85 23.51 21.88 7.34
N ASP A 86 22.24 22.20 7.18
CA ASP A 86 21.18 21.92 8.14
C ASP A 86 20.46 20.63 7.75
N THR A 87 20.45 19.65 8.65
CA THR A 87 19.75 18.35 8.46
C THR A 87 18.25 18.55 8.14
N TRP A 88 17.65 19.63 8.59
CA TRP A 88 16.24 19.96 8.39
C TRP A 88 15.96 20.85 7.17
N GLY A 89 16.94 21.64 6.75
CA GLY A 89 16.80 22.54 5.60
C GLY A 89 16.60 21.84 4.26
N ILE A 90 16.98 20.57 4.19
CA ILE A 90 16.75 19.72 3.01
C ILE A 90 15.25 19.53 2.74
N PHE A 91 14.42 19.53 3.78
CA PHE A 91 12.97 19.33 3.67
C PHE A 91 12.22 20.57 3.15
N ALA A 92 12.82 21.75 3.25
CA ALA A 92 12.25 22.99 2.70
C ALA A 92 12.07 22.97 1.17
N ARG A 93 12.76 22.06 0.47
CA ARG A 93 12.63 21.84 -0.98
C ARG A 93 11.50 20.85 -1.35
N GLY A 94 10.97 20.12 -0.37
CA GLY A 94 9.92 19.14 -0.58
C GLY A 94 8.55 19.79 -0.84
N LYS A 95 7.83 19.30 -1.81
CA LYS A 95 6.39 19.60 -2.03
C LYS A 95 5.52 18.75 -1.10
N ILE A 96 5.84 18.71 0.20
CA ILE A 96 5.24 17.79 1.17
C ILE A 96 4.78 18.58 2.38
N ASP A 97 3.55 18.38 2.79
CA ASP A 97 3.07 18.80 4.10
C ASP A 97 3.65 17.86 5.16
N LEU A 98 4.60 18.35 5.94
CA LEU A 98 5.32 17.56 6.93
C LEU A 98 4.47 17.40 8.20
N LEU A 99 4.37 16.17 8.67
CA LEU A 99 3.72 15.86 9.94
C LEU A 99 4.76 15.62 11.05
N PRO A 100 4.47 16.00 12.31
CA PRO A 100 5.42 15.89 13.43
C PRO A 100 5.99 14.48 13.62
N HIS A 101 5.14 13.45 13.48
CA HIS A 101 5.59 12.07 13.63
C HIS A 101 6.60 11.65 12.54
N GLN A 102 6.42 12.10 11.28
CA GLN A 102 7.34 11.79 10.19
C GLN A 102 8.72 12.41 10.42
N LEU A 103 8.76 13.64 10.93
CA LEU A 103 10.01 14.30 11.32
C LEU A 103 10.68 13.58 12.49
N TRP A 104 9.89 13.11 13.44
CA TRP A 104 10.40 12.35 14.58
C TRP A 104 11.00 11.00 14.14
N VAL A 105 10.31 10.25 13.26
CA VAL A 105 10.83 9.01 12.67
C VAL A 105 12.15 9.29 11.95
N CYS A 106 12.19 10.31 11.09
CA CYS A 106 13.40 10.71 10.38
C CYS A 106 14.56 11.03 11.35
N LYS A 107 14.28 11.80 12.40
CA LYS A 107 15.27 12.13 13.44
C LYS A 107 15.82 10.89 14.10
N GLN A 108 14.95 9.97 14.57
CA GLN A 108 15.35 8.76 15.28
C GLN A 108 16.22 7.85 14.41
N VAL A 109 15.78 7.60 13.16
CA VAL A 109 16.50 6.70 12.26
C VAL A 109 17.86 7.29 11.85
N ASN A 110 17.98 8.61 11.71
CA ASN A 110 19.20 9.29 11.26
C ASN A 110 20.15 9.67 12.39
N GLN A 111 19.82 9.44 13.67
CA GLN A 111 20.70 9.74 14.79
C GLN A 111 22.01 8.95 14.77
N ARG A 112 21.99 7.75 14.23
CA ARG A 112 23.17 6.85 14.18
C ARG A 112 23.34 6.30 12.78
N TRP A 113 24.58 6.14 12.35
CA TRP A 113 24.94 5.51 11.11
C TRP A 113 26.06 4.48 11.33
N PRO A 114 26.00 3.26 10.82
CA PRO A 114 24.89 2.63 10.10
C PRO A 114 23.61 2.50 10.95
N THR A 115 22.46 2.49 10.29
CA THR A 115 21.15 2.48 10.94
C THR A 115 20.37 1.19 10.65
N ARG A 116 19.62 0.67 11.64
CA ARG A 116 18.79 -0.53 11.50
C ARG A 116 17.52 -0.38 12.32
N TRP A 117 16.39 -0.17 11.64
CA TRP A 117 15.11 0.13 12.27
C TRP A 117 13.94 -0.61 11.63
N LEU A 118 12.97 -0.95 12.48
CA LEU A 118 11.63 -1.36 12.10
C LEU A 118 10.69 -0.17 12.34
N VAL A 119 10.22 0.44 11.26
CA VAL A 119 9.18 1.48 11.30
C VAL A 119 7.84 0.79 11.09
N ALA A 120 7.07 0.70 12.19
CA ALA A 120 5.84 -0.08 12.29
C ALA A 120 4.60 0.82 12.39
N ASP A 121 4.63 1.94 11.68
CA ASP A 121 3.57 2.94 11.68
C ASP A 121 2.30 2.42 10.98
N ASP A 122 1.13 2.80 11.48
CA ASP A 122 -0.16 2.37 10.94
C ASP A 122 -0.27 2.64 9.44
N VAL A 123 -1.10 1.87 8.76
CA VAL A 123 -1.36 2.04 7.32
C VAL A 123 -1.95 3.42 7.06
N GLY A 124 -1.40 4.14 6.09
CA GLY A 124 -1.84 5.50 5.72
C GLY A 124 -1.11 6.64 6.43
N LEU A 125 -0.15 6.39 7.34
CA LEU A 125 0.68 7.42 7.97
C LEU A 125 1.81 7.96 7.08
N GLY A 126 1.96 7.43 5.87
CA GLY A 126 2.93 7.94 4.90
C GLY A 126 4.31 7.30 4.99
N LYS A 127 4.41 5.99 5.26
CA LYS A 127 5.68 5.24 5.32
C LYS A 127 6.63 5.51 4.14
N THR A 128 6.10 5.68 2.93
CA THR A 128 6.92 6.06 1.76
C THR A 128 7.51 7.47 1.89
N ILE A 129 6.76 8.40 2.51
CA ILE A 129 7.23 9.76 2.82
C ILE A 129 8.31 9.69 3.88
N GLU A 130 8.09 8.93 4.96
CA GLU A 130 9.08 8.71 6.01
C GLU A 130 10.40 8.16 5.45
N ALA A 131 10.32 7.17 4.55
CA ALA A 131 11.50 6.64 3.87
C ALA A 131 12.22 7.71 3.04
N GLY A 132 11.49 8.54 2.30
CA GLY A 132 12.07 9.66 1.56
C GLY A 132 12.75 10.70 2.46
N LEU A 133 12.10 11.02 3.61
CA LEU A 133 12.66 11.91 4.63
C LEU A 133 13.92 11.32 5.27
N ILE A 134 13.98 10.01 5.50
CA ILE A 134 15.18 9.31 5.98
C ILE A 134 16.30 9.36 4.94
N LEU A 135 15.97 9.08 3.68
CA LEU A 135 16.96 8.98 2.60
C LEU A 135 17.58 10.33 2.19
N SER A 136 16.76 11.39 2.12
CA SER A 136 17.20 12.70 1.63
C SER A 136 18.45 13.23 2.32
N PRO A 137 18.51 13.32 3.66
CA PRO A 137 19.72 13.80 4.35
C PRO A 137 20.90 12.82 4.24
N LEU A 138 20.65 11.51 4.17
CA LEU A 138 21.71 10.51 4.04
C LEU A 138 22.37 10.54 2.66
N ILE A 139 21.58 10.72 1.60
CA ILE A 139 22.07 10.88 0.24
C ILE A 139 22.82 12.21 0.10
N ALA A 140 22.27 13.30 0.64
CA ALA A 140 22.91 14.62 0.58
C ALA A 140 24.27 14.65 1.31
N LYS A 141 24.42 13.88 2.39
CA LYS A 141 25.69 13.71 3.11
C LYS A 141 26.65 12.69 2.46
N GLY A 142 26.26 12.05 1.36
CA GLY A 142 27.04 11.00 0.70
C GLY A 142 27.16 9.70 1.49
N LEU A 143 26.35 9.51 2.53
CA LEU A 143 26.32 8.28 3.34
C LEU A 143 25.59 7.14 2.63
N VAL A 144 24.60 7.47 1.78
CA VAL A 144 23.86 6.53 0.94
C VAL A 144 24.10 6.90 -0.52
N THR A 145 24.90 6.12 -1.18
CA THR A 145 25.10 6.15 -2.64
C THR A 145 24.38 4.99 -3.29
N ARG A 146 24.51 3.79 -2.70
CA ARG A 146 23.87 2.57 -3.17
C ARG A 146 22.64 2.22 -2.32
N LEU A 147 21.47 2.28 -2.96
CA LEU A 147 20.16 2.07 -2.35
C LEU A 147 19.42 0.93 -3.04
N LEU A 148 18.93 -0.03 -2.28
CA LEU A 148 17.99 -1.03 -2.74
C LEU A 148 16.67 -0.93 -1.97
N ILE A 149 15.58 -0.68 -2.69
CA ILE A 149 14.21 -0.73 -2.15
C ILE A 149 13.55 -2.02 -2.63
N ILE A 150 13.12 -2.85 -1.70
CA ILE A 150 12.36 -4.07 -1.97
C ILE A 150 10.94 -3.82 -1.52
N CYS A 151 9.99 -3.86 -2.43
CA CYS A 151 8.60 -3.58 -2.15
C CYS A 151 7.66 -4.54 -2.89
N PRO A 152 6.37 -4.54 -2.57
CA PRO A 152 5.38 -5.22 -3.35
C PRO A 152 5.39 -4.83 -4.83
N ALA A 153 5.08 -5.78 -5.73
CA ALA A 153 5.09 -5.54 -7.18
C ALA A 153 4.16 -4.38 -7.60
N SER A 154 3.00 -4.26 -6.97
CA SER A 154 2.03 -3.19 -7.18
C SER A 154 2.55 -1.80 -6.81
N LEU A 155 3.55 -1.72 -5.93
CA LEU A 155 4.09 -0.46 -5.40
C LEU A 155 5.37 0.02 -6.09
N VAL A 156 6.01 -0.80 -6.93
CA VAL A 156 7.30 -0.46 -7.58
C VAL A 156 7.23 0.87 -8.33
N GLY A 157 6.21 1.03 -9.19
CA GLY A 157 6.02 2.28 -9.94
C GLY A 157 5.75 3.48 -9.06
N GLN A 158 4.96 3.29 -8.00
CA GLN A 158 4.64 4.34 -7.03
C GLN A 158 5.86 4.78 -6.21
N TRP A 159 6.70 3.83 -5.78
CA TRP A 159 7.96 4.14 -5.11
C TRP A 159 8.85 5.02 -6.00
N GLN A 160 9.03 4.65 -7.28
CA GLN A 160 9.81 5.43 -8.22
C GLN A 160 9.23 6.85 -8.40
N GLU A 161 7.93 6.94 -8.64
CA GLU A 161 7.25 8.21 -8.88
C GLU A 161 7.30 9.14 -7.64
N ARG A 162 7.01 8.62 -6.45
CA ARG A 162 7.02 9.41 -5.22
C ARG A 162 8.43 9.88 -4.86
N MET A 163 9.44 9.02 -4.96
CA MET A 163 10.83 9.40 -4.70
C MET A 163 11.28 10.50 -5.66
N LEU A 164 10.92 10.40 -6.94
CA LEU A 164 11.27 11.42 -7.92
C LEU A 164 10.51 12.74 -7.67
N ARG A 165 9.18 12.68 -7.51
CA ARG A 165 8.36 13.90 -7.43
C ARG A 165 8.49 14.65 -6.11
N MET A 166 8.65 13.93 -5.00
CA MET A 166 8.64 14.50 -3.65
C MET A 166 10.06 14.82 -3.16
N PHE A 167 11.04 14.01 -3.55
CA PHE A 167 12.39 14.09 -2.98
C PHE A 167 13.51 14.30 -4.01
N ASP A 168 13.17 14.36 -5.31
CA ASP A 168 14.14 14.41 -6.43
C ASP A 168 15.15 13.23 -6.41
N ILE A 169 14.74 12.08 -5.86
CA ILE A 169 15.54 10.86 -5.83
C ILE A 169 15.18 9.99 -7.03
N ARG A 170 16.14 9.76 -7.92
CA ARG A 170 15.96 8.96 -9.14
C ARG A 170 16.33 7.52 -8.88
N ILE A 171 15.36 6.62 -9.00
CA ILE A 171 15.52 5.20 -8.73
C ILE A 171 15.21 4.39 -9.99
N ALA A 172 16.10 3.47 -10.37
CA ALA A 172 15.88 2.55 -11.47
C ALA A 172 14.93 1.43 -11.05
N GLN A 173 13.93 1.11 -11.89
CA GLN A 173 13.11 -0.08 -11.67
C GLN A 173 13.85 -1.33 -12.14
N TYR A 174 13.89 -2.33 -11.29
CA TYR A 174 14.39 -3.64 -11.69
C TYR A 174 13.41 -4.34 -12.63
N ALA A 175 13.88 -4.69 -13.82
CA ALA A 175 13.17 -5.49 -14.78
C ALA A 175 13.98 -6.78 -15.11
N SER A 176 13.34 -7.93 -15.00
CA SER A 176 14.01 -9.23 -15.20
C SER A 176 14.65 -9.38 -16.59
N ASP A 177 14.03 -8.78 -17.61
CA ASP A 177 14.53 -8.87 -18.98
C ASP A 177 15.72 -7.92 -19.21
N ALA A 178 15.71 -6.75 -18.56
CA ALA A 178 16.86 -5.83 -18.59
C ALA A 178 18.07 -6.43 -17.87
N ASP A 179 17.88 -7.17 -16.78
CA ASP A 179 18.94 -7.86 -16.04
C ASP A 179 19.54 -9.05 -16.85
N LYS A 180 18.72 -9.75 -17.63
CA LYS A 180 19.21 -10.80 -18.54
C LYS A 180 19.98 -10.23 -19.74
N ALA A 181 19.52 -9.10 -20.26
CA ALA A 181 20.17 -8.42 -21.39
C ALA A 181 21.47 -7.73 -20.97
N ASN A 182 21.53 -7.24 -19.73
CA ASN A 182 22.70 -6.57 -19.16
C ASN A 182 23.07 -7.21 -17.81
N THR A 183 24.02 -8.14 -17.85
CA THR A 183 24.49 -8.87 -16.65
C THR A 183 25.10 -7.97 -15.57
N GLN A 184 25.39 -6.71 -15.88
CA GLN A 184 25.93 -5.71 -14.95
C GLN A 184 24.86 -4.80 -14.34
N PHE A 185 23.55 -5.09 -14.52
CA PHE A 185 22.46 -4.25 -14.02
C PHE A 185 22.67 -3.79 -12.57
N TRP A 186 22.97 -4.72 -11.68
CA TRP A 186 23.15 -4.47 -10.25
C TRP A 186 24.41 -3.67 -9.89
N SER A 187 25.41 -3.67 -10.74
CA SER A 187 26.66 -2.89 -10.55
C SER A 187 26.55 -1.50 -11.14
N VAL A 188 25.81 -1.32 -12.23
CA VAL A 188 25.64 -0.04 -12.93
C VAL A 188 24.63 0.87 -12.22
N HIS A 189 23.52 0.28 -11.72
CA HIS A 189 22.47 1.06 -11.06
C HIS A 189 22.72 1.13 -9.55
N ASN A 190 23.03 2.35 -9.08
CA ASN A 190 23.29 2.60 -7.66
C ASN A 190 22.01 2.70 -6.82
N GLN A 191 20.89 3.11 -7.40
CA GLN A 191 19.62 3.27 -6.71
C GLN A 191 18.56 2.46 -7.44
N VAL A 192 18.05 1.41 -6.80
CA VAL A 192 17.17 0.42 -7.42
C VAL A 192 15.94 0.19 -6.56
N VAL A 193 14.77 0.12 -7.19
CA VAL A 193 13.55 -0.43 -6.61
C VAL A 193 13.19 -1.72 -7.33
N ALA A 194 12.90 -2.77 -6.56
CA ALA A 194 12.63 -4.09 -7.08
C ALA A 194 11.43 -4.74 -6.38
N SER A 195 10.69 -5.54 -7.14
CA SER A 195 9.58 -6.32 -6.59
C SER A 195 10.09 -7.49 -5.75
N MET A 196 9.55 -7.61 -4.53
CA MET A 196 9.82 -8.73 -3.63
C MET A 196 9.46 -10.07 -4.28
N GLN A 197 8.32 -10.14 -5.00
CA GLN A 197 7.86 -11.34 -5.71
C GLN A 197 8.86 -11.76 -6.79
N THR A 198 9.45 -10.78 -7.46
CA THR A 198 10.46 -11.05 -8.51
C THR A 198 11.79 -11.50 -7.90
N LEU A 199 12.24 -10.84 -6.82
CA LEU A 199 13.56 -11.13 -6.24
C LEU A 199 13.60 -12.43 -5.44
N ARG A 200 12.51 -12.82 -4.76
CA ARG A 200 12.47 -14.04 -3.92
C ARG A 200 12.75 -15.34 -4.68
N ILE A 201 12.52 -15.33 -6.00
CA ILE A 201 12.69 -16.52 -6.86
C ILE A 201 13.93 -16.33 -7.71
N ASP A 202 14.87 -17.27 -7.62
CA ASP A 202 16.03 -17.29 -8.52
C ASP A 202 15.64 -17.84 -9.91
N ARG A 203 15.59 -16.97 -10.90
CA ARG A 203 15.38 -17.36 -12.29
C ARG A 203 16.50 -16.80 -13.17
N GLY A 204 17.17 -17.69 -13.88
CA GLY A 204 18.24 -17.33 -14.83
C GLY A 204 19.46 -16.69 -14.16
N GLY A 205 19.87 -17.17 -12.98
CA GLY A 205 21.06 -16.71 -12.25
C GLY A 205 20.94 -15.29 -11.68
N ARG A 206 19.71 -14.82 -11.42
CA ARG A 206 19.46 -13.49 -10.84
C ARG A 206 20.15 -13.32 -9.49
N HIS A 207 20.05 -14.31 -8.62
CA HIS A 207 20.65 -14.26 -7.29
C HIS A 207 22.18 -14.17 -7.37
N GLU A 208 22.80 -14.91 -8.26
CA GLU A 208 24.26 -14.84 -8.47
C GLU A 208 24.69 -13.43 -8.85
N ARG A 209 23.99 -12.78 -9.80
CA ARG A 209 24.29 -11.40 -10.20
C ARG A 209 24.04 -10.38 -9.08
N LEU A 210 22.93 -10.53 -8.34
CA LEU A 210 22.61 -9.67 -7.21
C LEU A 210 23.65 -9.77 -6.09
N PHE A 211 24.08 -11.00 -5.76
CA PHE A 211 25.04 -11.25 -4.69
C PHE A 211 26.50 -10.95 -5.09
N SER A 212 26.79 -10.88 -6.39
CA SER A 212 28.10 -10.45 -6.90
C SER A 212 28.24 -8.93 -7.04
N ALA A 213 27.14 -8.19 -6.85
CA ALA A 213 27.15 -6.73 -6.90
C ALA A 213 27.85 -6.12 -5.67
N PRO A 214 28.37 -4.88 -5.78
CA PRO A 214 28.91 -4.18 -4.62
C PRO A 214 27.87 -4.03 -3.51
N PRO A 215 28.29 -3.97 -2.22
CA PRO A 215 27.38 -3.84 -1.07
C PRO A 215 26.46 -2.63 -1.17
N TRP A 216 25.25 -2.76 -0.62
CA TRP A 216 24.27 -1.70 -0.51
C TRP A 216 24.50 -0.89 0.76
N ASP A 217 24.57 0.44 0.63
CA ASP A 217 24.67 1.32 1.80
C ASP A 217 23.37 1.28 2.61
N MET A 218 22.22 1.21 1.92
CA MET A 218 20.90 1.13 2.53
C MET A 218 20.02 0.14 1.78
N VAL A 219 19.36 -0.75 2.53
CA VAL A 219 18.26 -1.58 2.03
C VAL A 219 16.99 -1.19 2.78
N ILE A 220 15.95 -0.84 2.04
CA ILE A 220 14.61 -0.60 2.58
C ILE A 220 13.70 -1.74 2.12
N VAL A 221 13.00 -2.37 3.05
CA VAL A 221 12.00 -3.40 2.73
C VAL A 221 10.63 -2.88 3.15
N ASP A 222 9.80 -2.60 2.16
CA ASP A 222 8.42 -2.21 2.38
C ASP A 222 7.53 -3.46 2.54
N GLU A 223 6.48 -3.33 3.36
CA GLU A 223 5.64 -4.44 3.81
C GLU A 223 6.48 -5.61 4.35
N ALA A 224 7.47 -5.28 5.19
CA ALA A 224 8.47 -6.22 5.70
C ALA A 224 7.87 -7.43 6.45
N HIS A 225 6.59 -7.39 6.84
CA HIS A 225 5.88 -8.53 7.41
C HIS A 225 5.82 -9.76 6.49
N HIS A 226 6.16 -9.61 5.20
CA HIS A 226 6.36 -10.73 4.27
C HIS A 226 7.65 -11.52 4.51
N LEU A 227 8.60 -10.93 5.24
CA LEU A 227 9.80 -11.62 5.71
C LEU A 227 9.44 -12.43 6.96
N SER A 228 8.75 -13.54 6.77
CA SER A 228 8.07 -14.28 7.84
C SER A 228 8.58 -15.70 7.98
N VAL A 229 8.15 -16.35 9.06
CA VAL A 229 8.34 -17.77 9.33
C VAL A 229 6.97 -18.44 9.44
N SER A 230 6.83 -19.66 8.89
CA SER A 230 5.62 -20.45 9.00
C SER A 230 5.46 -21.03 10.43
N ASP A 231 4.25 -21.50 10.76
CA ASP A 231 3.99 -22.17 12.04
C ASP A 231 4.80 -23.49 12.21
N GLN A 232 5.31 -24.03 11.10
CA GLN A 232 6.18 -25.20 11.06
C GLN A 232 7.67 -24.84 11.21
N GLY A 233 8.01 -23.56 11.32
CA GLY A 233 9.39 -23.07 11.46
C GLY A 233 10.09 -22.79 10.12
N ASP A 234 9.41 -22.90 8.98
CA ASP A 234 9.99 -22.62 7.67
C ASP A 234 9.96 -21.13 7.34
N TYR A 235 11.11 -20.60 6.96
CA TYR A 235 11.25 -19.21 6.53
C TYR A 235 10.79 -19.01 5.09
N THR A 236 10.09 -17.90 4.83
CA THR A 236 9.68 -17.53 3.47
C THR A 236 10.89 -17.31 2.55
N LEU A 237 10.70 -17.47 1.23
CA LEU A 237 11.76 -17.22 0.25
C LEU A 237 12.28 -15.78 0.31
N ALA A 238 11.39 -14.82 0.60
CA ALA A 238 11.77 -13.41 0.79
C ALA A 238 12.68 -13.23 2.02
N TYR A 239 12.38 -13.89 3.13
CA TYR A 239 13.23 -13.88 4.32
C TYR A 239 14.62 -14.43 4.00
N ARG A 240 14.69 -15.62 3.38
CA ARG A 240 15.95 -16.27 3.00
C ARG A 240 16.80 -15.42 2.06
N LEU A 241 16.17 -14.67 1.15
CA LEU A 241 16.87 -13.73 0.27
C LEU A 241 17.57 -12.63 1.07
N VAL A 242 16.84 -11.94 1.96
CA VAL A 242 17.39 -10.83 2.76
C VAL A 242 18.41 -11.36 3.77
N GLU A 243 18.15 -12.52 4.39
CA GLU A 243 19.10 -13.21 5.28
C GLU A 243 20.42 -13.55 4.57
N ARG A 244 20.35 -14.00 3.31
CA ARG A 244 21.54 -14.30 2.53
C ARG A 244 22.34 -13.05 2.17
N LEU A 245 21.66 -11.94 1.82
CA LEU A 245 22.32 -10.64 1.61
C LEU A 245 23.03 -10.18 2.89
N GLU A 246 22.40 -10.34 4.06
CA GLU A 246 22.97 -9.98 5.35
C GLU A 246 24.16 -10.87 5.72
N LYS A 247 24.04 -12.19 5.60
CA LYS A 247 25.13 -13.14 5.88
C LYS A 247 26.36 -12.92 5.02
N GLN A 248 26.17 -12.45 3.78
CA GLN A 248 27.26 -12.08 2.85
C GLN A 248 27.78 -10.67 3.07
N ARG A 249 27.28 -9.94 4.08
CA ARG A 249 27.65 -8.54 4.40
C ARG A 249 27.43 -7.57 3.24
N LEU A 250 26.42 -7.83 2.45
CA LEU A 250 26.01 -6.96 1.32
C LEU A 250 25.09 -5.83 1.75
N ILE A 251 24.72 -5.74 3.02
CA ILE A 251 23.85 -4.70 3.56
C ILE A 251 24.57 -3.98 4.71
N ARG A 252 24.76 -2.66 4.56
CA ARG A 252 25.34 -1.81 5.60
C ARG A 252 24.28 -1.31 6.58
N SER A 253 23.20 -0.74 6.06
CA SER A 253 22.06 -0.24 6.83
C SER A 253 20.75 -0.83 6.33
N MET A 254 19.77 -1.03 7.20
CA MET A 254 18.51 -1.67 6.85
C MET A 254 17.33 -1.00 7.57
N VAL A 255 16.28 -0.69 6.82
CA VAL A 255 15.02 -0.16 7.36
C VAL A 255 13.88 -1.01 6.86
N PHE A 256 13.12 -1.55 7.79
CA PHE A 256 11.89 -2.28 7.53
C PHE A 256 10.69 -1.37 7.74
N LEU A 257 9.78 -1.34 6.78
CA LEU A 257 8.53 -0.60 6.85
C LEU A 257 7.37 -1.60 6.87
N THR A 258 6.43 -1.46 7.81
CA THR A 258 5.23 -2.30 7.84
C THR A 258 4.15 -1.66 8.71
N GLY A 259 2.87 -1.76 8.29
CA GLY A 259 1.74 -1.36 9.15
C GLY A 259 1.38 -2.42 10.19
N THR A 260 1.88 -3.64 10.04
CA THR A 260 1.44 -4.81 10.79
C THR A 260 2.61 -5.70 11.19
N PRO A 261 3.46 -5.26 12.11
CA PRO A 261 4.67 -6.01 12.50
C PRO A 261 4.36 -7.35 13.15
N HIS A 262 3.20 -7.45 13.80
CA HIS A 262 2.77 -8.64 14.55
C HIS A 262 1.41 -9.12 14.03
N ARG A 263 1.43 -10.14 13.18
CA ARG A 263 0.22 -10.74 12.57
C ARG A 263 -0.42 -11.84 13.43
N GLY A 264 -0.40 -11.71 14.74
CA GLY A 264 -0.84 -12.78 15.63
C GLY A 264 0.16 -13.94 15.76
N LYS A 265 1.33 -13.84 15.11
CA LYS A 265 2.42 -14.83 15.15
C LYS A 265 3.66 -14.23 15.80
N PRO A 266 3.89 -14.49 17.10
CA PRO A 266 5.05 -13.93 17.81
C PRO A 266 6.39 -14.27 17.15
N GLU A 267 6.55 -15.49 16.65
CA GLU A 267 7.78 -15.93 16.00
C GLU A 267 8.10 -15.16 14.71
N ALA A 268 7.10 -14.79 13.93
CA ALA A 268 7.30 -13.98 12.74
C ALA A 268 7.82 -12.58 13.07
N PHE A 269 7.31 -11.98 14.14
CA PHE A 269 7.80 -10.69 14.66
C PHE A 269 9.25 -10.78 15.13
N TRP A 270 9.58 -11.78 15.95
CA TRP A 270 10.96 -11.97 16.39
C TRP A 270 11.91 -12.31 15.24
N ALA A 271 11.44 -13.02 14.22
CA ALA A 271 12.22 -13.30 13.02
C ALA A 271 12.61 -12.02 12.27
N LEU A 272 11.70 -11.05 12.14
CA LEU A 272 12.01 -9.72 11.57
C LEU A 272 13.12 -9.01 12.35
N LEU A 273 13.03 -9.01 13.68
CA LEU A 273 14.02 -8.35 14.52
C LEU A 273 15.37 -9.07 14.50
N ARG A 274 15.36 -10.40 14.43
CA ARG A 274 16.59 -11.21 14.24
C ARG A 274 17.27 -10.88 12.91
N LEU A 275 16.50 -10.70 11.85
CA LEU A 275 17.05 -10.34 10.56
C LEU A 275 17.63 -8.91 10.57
N LEU A 276 16.98 -8.01 11.29
CA LEU A 276 17.40 -6.61 11.41
C LEU A 276 18.66 -6.45 12.29
N GLN A 277 18.71 -7.12 13.45
CA GLN A 277 19.82 -7.07 14.41
C GLN A 277 20.07 -8.47 15.03
N PRO A 278 20.75 -9.37 14.30
CA PRO A 278 20.92 -10.78 14.71
C PRO A 278 21.60 -10.95 16.07
N GLU A 279 22.57 -10.10 16.39
CA GLU A 279 23.34 -10.18 17.65
C GLU A 279 22.50 -9.80 18.88
N ARG A 280 21.53 -8.89 18.73
CA ARG A 280 20.69 -8.42 19.84
C ARG A 280 19.46 -9.29 20.07
N PHE A 281 18.86 -9.80 18.99
CA PHE A 281 17.60 -10.56 19.02
C PHE A 281 17.79 -12.06 18.75
N SER A 282 18.77 -12.67 19.41
CA SER A 282 19.02 -14.10 19.31
C SER A 282 17.80 -14.92 19.76
N ALA A 283 17.52 -16.03 19.07
CA ALA A 283 16.47 -16.99 19.45
C ALA A 283 16.71 -17.68 20.82
N GLN A 284 17.91 -17.58 21.35
CA GLN A 284 18.30 -18.17 22.63
C GLN A 284 17.92 -17.30 23.84
N ARG A 285 17.53 -16.02 23.59
CA ARG A 285 17.14 -15.11 24.68
C ARG A 285 15.62 -15.18 24.91
N PRO A 286 15.19 -15.19 26.19
CA PRO A 286 13.77 -15.16 26.49
C PRO A 286 13.12 -13.84 26.07
N PRO A 287 11.82 -13.83 25.66
CA PRO A 287 11.12 -12.64 25.22
C PRO A 287 11.15 -11.47 26.20
N ASP A 288 11.13 -11.75 27.51
CA ASP A 288 11.12 -10.70 28.54
C ASP A 288 12.42 -9.88 28.56
N GLU A 289 13.55 -10.46 28.19
CA GLU A 289 14.82 -9.75 28.02
C GLU A 289 14.88 -8.95 26.73
N LEU A 290 14.10 -9.34 25.72
CA LEU A 290 14.07 -8.72 24.39
C LEU A 290 13.13 -7.51 24.33
N LEU A 291 12.04 -7.50 25.10
CA LEU A 291 11.04 -6.42 25.10
C LEU A 291 11.63 -5.03 25.38
N PRO A 292 12.53 -4.81 26.36
CA PRO A 292 13.12 -3.49 26.59
C PRO A 292 13.95 -2.99 25.41
N LEU A 293 14.54 -3.90 24.61
CA LEU A 293 15.40 -3.57 23.47
C LEU A 293 14.59 -3.03 22.28
N LEU A 294 13.27 -3.23 22.25
CA LEU A 294 12.40 -2.77 21.15
C LEU A 294 12.45 -1.27 20.97
N ARG A 295 12.59 -0.49 22.04
CA ARG A 295 12.66 0.97 22.00
C ARG A 295 13.80 1.51 21.14
N ASP A 296 14.87 0.73 20.99
CA ASP A 296 16.07 1.12 20.26
C ASP A 296 16.05 0.71 18.77
N VAL A 297 15.05 -0.10 18.37
CA VAL A 297 15.02 -0.70 17.03
C VAL A 297 13.66 -0.61 16.35
N MET A 298 12.60 -0.27 17.09
CA MET A 298 11.25 -0.18 16.57
C MET A 298 10.61 1.16 16.89
N ILE A 299 10.02 1.75 15.87
CA ILE A 299 9.16 2.93 15.96
C ILE A 299 7.74 2.50 15.58
N ARG A 300 6.75 2.94 16.36
CA ARG A 300 5.35 2.67 16.07
C ARG A 300 4.48 3.86 16.45
N ASN A 301 3.84 4.45 15.46
CA ASN A 301 2.83 5.48 15.61
C ASN A 301 1.46 4.93 15.19
N ASN A 302 0.40 5.39 15.83
CA ASN A 302 -0.97 5.05 15.46
C ASN A 302 -1.75 6.31 15.01
N LYS A 303 -2.71 6.13 14.11
CA LYS A 303 -3.50 7.23 13.56
C LYS A 303 -4.17 8.10 14.62
N GLN A 304 -4.57 7.53 15.75
CA GLN A 304 -5.29 8.25 16.81
C GLN A 304 -4.42 9.25 17.57
N SER A 305 -3.11 9.04 17.57
CA SER A 305 -2.14 9.92 18.27
C SER A 305 -1.49 10.95 17.36
N ILE A 306 -1.79 10.95 16.06
CA ILE A 306 -1.16 11.85 15.09
C ILE A 306 -1.84 13.22 15.10
N THR A 307 -1.00 14.25 15.22
CA THR A 307 -1.41 15.65 15.12
C THR A 307 -0.71 16.35 13.96
N ASP A 308 -1.28 17.47 13.53
CA ASP A 308 -0.59 18.44 12.68
C ASP A 308 0.44 19.25 13.50
N MET A 309 1.07 20.25 12.86
CA MET A 309 2.05 21.14 13.52
C MET A 309 1.41 22.05 14.57
N ASP A 310 0.11 22.28 14.50
CA ASP A 310 -0.65 23.12 15.44
C ASP A 310 -1.23 22.28 16.60
N GLY A 311 -1.04 20.96 16.58
CA GLY A 311 -1.51 20.04 17.62
C GLY A 311 -2.93 19.49 17.40
N ASN A 312 -3.57 19.79 16.27
CA ASN A 312 -4.90 19.25 15.95
C ASN A 312 -4.79 17.81 15.45
N GLN A 313 -5.79 16.99 15.80
CA GLN A 313 -5.86 15.62 15.28
C GLN A 313 -6.04 15.60 13.76
N VAL A 314 -5.16 14.89 13.06
CA VAL A 314 -5.20 14.75 11.59
C VAL A 314 -6.26 13.74 11.16
N PHE A 315 -6.47 12.67 11.93
CA PHE A 315 -7.37 11.58 11.59
C PHE A 315 -8.61 11.56 12.47
N SER A 316 -9.77 11.55 11.84
CA SER A 316 -11.05 11.36 12.52
C SER A 316 -11.23 9.90 12.95
N ARG A 317 -12.02 9.65 14.00
CA ARG A 317 -12.37 8.30 14.40
C ARG A 317 -13.33 7.69 13.37
N PRO A 318 -13.09 6.46 12.90
CA PRO A 318 -14.02 5.79 11.99
C PRO A 318 -15.34 5.51 12.70
N VAL A 319 -16.44 5.79 12.02
CA VAL A 319 -17.78 5.37 12.43
C VAL A 319 -18.12 4.11 11.64
N VAL A 320 -18.25 2.99 12.35
CA VAL A 320 -18.49 1.69 11.72
C VAL A 320 -19.96 1.32 11.85
N HIS A 321 -20.58 0.99 10.73
CA HIS A 321 -21.94 0.48 10.64
C HIS A 321 -21.92 -0.94 10.10
N SER A 322 -22.67 -1.83 10.74
CA SER A 322 -22.91 -3.19 10.24
C SER A 322 -24.34 -3.29 9.76
N GLU A 323 -24.51 -3.75 8.54
CA GLU A 323 -25.82 -3.94 7.93
C GLU A 323 -26.08 -5.43 7.71
N THR A 324 -27.33 -5.84 7.94
CA THR A 324 -27.77 -7.21 7.73
C THR A 324 -28.81 -7.26 6.61
N TYR A 325 -28.85 -8.36 5.90
CA TYR A 325 -29.85 -8.64 4.88
C TYR A 325 -30.29 -10.12 4.97
N LYS A 326 -31.45 -10.41 4.44
CA LYS A 326 -31.97 -11.78 4.35
C LYS A 326 -31.92 -12.23 2.90
N TYR A 327 -31.50 -13.44 2.67
CA TYR A 327 -31.52 -14.04 1.34
C TYR A 327 -32.95 -14.14 0.79
N SER A 328 -33.08 -14.04 -0.54
CA SER A 328 -34.30 -14.42 -1.23
C SER A 328 -34.47 -15.95 -1.18
N PRO A 329 -35.70 -16.47 -1.37
CA PRO A 329 -35.91 -17.92 -1.43
C PRO A 329 -35.05 -18.62 -2.49
N GLU A 330 -34.78 -17.95 -3.61
CA GLU A 330 -33.95 -18.46 -4.69
C GLU A 330 -32.47 -18.51 -4.27
N GLU A 331 -31.99 -17.50 -3.54
CA GLU A 331 -30.64 -17.49 -2.97
C GLU A 331 -30.50 -18.54 -1.88
N GLU A 332 -31.49 -18.68 -0.98
CA GLU A 332 -31.48 -19.73 0.06
C GLU A 332 -31.40 -21.12 -0.57
N TYR A 333 -32.19 -21.38 -1.62
CA TYR A 333 -32.14 -22.64 -2.36
C TYR A 333 -30.75 -22.86 -3.01
N PHE A 334 -30.19 -21.84 -3.64
CA PHE A 334 -28.85 -21.94 -4.24
C PHE A 334 -27.77 -22.25 -3.20
N TYR A 335 -27.76 -21.53 -2.07
CA TYR A 335 -26.77 -21.75 -1.02
C TYR A 335 -26.95 -23.09 -0.31
N TRP A 336 -28.18 -23.58 -0.20
CA TRP A 336 -28.45 -24.91 0.30
C TRP A 336 -27.83 -25.98 -0.63
N LYS A 337 -28.10 -25.89 -1.94
CA LYS A 337 -27.53 -26.79 -2.96
C LYS A 337 -25.99 -26.73 -2.98
N LEU A 338 -25.43 -25.54 -2.86
CA LEU A 338 -23.99 -25.36 -2.80
C LEU A 338 -23.39 -26.02 -1.54
N THR A 339 -24.06 -25.90 -0.41
CA THR A 339 -23.64 -26.56 0.84
C THR A 339 -23.66 -28.08 0.70
N GLU A 340 -24.70 -28.62 0.09
CA GLU A 340 -24.82 -30.06 -0.23
C GLU A 340 -23.67 -30.51 -1.15
N PHE A 341 -23.37 -29.76 -2.21
CA PHE A 341 -22.26 -30.02 -3.09
C PHE A 341 -20.90 -30.06 -2.37
N ILE A 342 -20.64 -29.09 -1.50
CA ILE A 342 -19.39 -29.00 -0.71
C ILE A 342 -19.31 -30.19 0.27
N ALA A 343 -20.40 -30.53 0.95
CA ALA A 343 -20.44 -31.65 1.88
C ALA A 343 -20.16 -32.99 1.18
N ASN A 344 -20.79 -33.22 0.03
CA ASN A 344 -20.58 -34.41 -0.78
C ASN A 344 -19.15 -34.49 -1.33
N GLY A 345 -18.56 -33.35 -1.73
CA GLY A 345 -17.18 -33.27 -2.18
C GLY A 345 -16.18 -33.56 -1.06
N ARG A 346 -16.41 -33.09 0.15
CA ARG A 346 -15.59 -33.45 1.32
C ARG A 346 -15.67 -34.94 1.65
N ALA A 347 -16.87 -35.54 1.59
CA ALA A 347 -17.04 -36.97 1.77
C ALA A 347 -16.33 -37.79 0.69
N TYR A 348 -16.36 -37.33 -0.56
CA TYR A 348 -15.60 -37.92 -1.66
C TYR A 348 -14.10 -37.85 -1.43
N ALA A 349 -13.57 -36.66 -1.05
CA ALA A 349 -12.14 -36.46 -0.74
C ALA A 349 -11.63 -37.41 0.34
N GLY A 350 -12.45 -37.68 1.39
CA GLY A 350 -12.12 -38.60 2.48
C GLY A 350 -12.06 -40.08 2.07
N ARG A 351 -12.60 -40.45 0.90
CA ARG A 351 -12.56 -41.81 0.36
C ARG A 351 -11.40 -42.04 -0.62
N LEU A 352 -10.72 -40.98 -1.02
CA LEU A 352 -9.58 -41.08 -1.94
C LEU A 352 -8.39 -41.73 -1.24
N THR A 353 -7.80 -42.74 -1.90
CA THR A 353 -6.60 -43.44 -1.40
C THR A 353 -5.34 -42.59 -1.48
N ASN A 354 -5.33 -41.58 -2.35
CA ASN A 354 -4.26 -40.61 -2.48
C ASN A 354 -4.54 -39.38 -1.62
N GLU A 355 -3.86 -39.25 -0.50
CA GLU A 355 -4.00 -38.11 0.42
C GLU A 355 -3.73 -36.74 -0.23
N ALA A 356 -2.83 -36.66 -1.22
CA ALA A 356 -2.53 -35.42 -1.92
C ALA A 356 -3.70 -34.98 -2.81
N GLU A 357 -4.36 -35.93 -3.49
CA GLU A 357 -5.59 -35.65 -4.25
C GLU A 357 -6.74 -35.25 -3.33
N GLY A 358 -6.93 -35.94 -2.19
CA GLY A 358 -7.94 -35.59 -1.19
C GLY A 358 -7.77 -34.18 -0.67
N ARG A 359 -6.54 -33.80 -0.31
CA ARG A 359 -6.23 -32.42 0.12
C ARG A 359 -6.51 -31.40 -0.98
N ALA A 360 -6.14 -31.69 -2.23
CA ALA A 360 -6.41 -30.79 -3.35
C ALA A 360 -7.93 -30.59 -3.59
N VAL A 361 -8.74 -31.65 -3.48
CA VAL A 361 -10.21 -31.54 -3.54
C VAL A 361 -10.74 -30.61 -2.45
N ILE A 362 -10.33 -30.83 -1.20
CA ILE A 362 -10.78 -30.02 -0.06
C ILE A 362 -10.43 -28.53 -0.28
N LEU A 363 -9.25 -28.23 -0.81
CA LEU A 363 -8.80 -26.87 -1.07
C LEU A 363 -9.65 -26.17 -2.15
N VAL A 364 -10.00 -26.87 -3.23
CA VAL A 364 -10.92 -26.33 -4.26
C VAL A 364 -12.30 -26.06 -3.66
N LEU A 365 -12.81 -26.95 -2.81
CA LEU A 365 -14.09 -26.75 -2.14
C LEU A 365 -14.09 -25.57 -1.18
N ILE A 366 -12.98 -25.34 -0.45
CA ILE A 366 -12.78 -24.16 0.39
C ILE A 366 -12.78 -22.88 -0.47
N SER A 367 -12.13 -22.88 -1.63
CA SER A 367 -12.15 -21.75 -2.55
C SER A 367 -13.56 -21.45 -3.05
N ILE A 368 -14.34 -22.48 -3.42
CA ILE A 368 -15.76 -22.30 -3.79
C ILE A 368 -16.57 -21.72 -2.62
N GLN A 369 -16.32 -22.18 -1.40
CA GLN A 369 -17.00 -21.65 -0.20
C GLN A 369 -16.68 -20.18 0.06
N LYS A 370 -15.43 -19.76 -0.19
CA LYS A 370 -15.03 -18.34 -0.09
C LYS A 370 -15.71 -17.50 -1.17
N LEU A 371 -15.77 -17.97 -2.42
CA LEU A 371 -16.52 -17.29 -3.48
C LEU A 371 -17.97 -17.05 -3.11
N ALA A 372 -18.60 -18.04 -2.45
CA ALA A 372 -19.98 -17.96 -1.97
C ALA A 372 -20.22 -16.85 -0.93
N SER A 373 -19.22 -16.53 -0.11
CA SER A 373 -19.33 -15.43 0.85
C SER A 373 -19.31 -14.04 0.16
N SER A 374 -18.81 -13.96 -1.06
CA SER A 374 -18.76 -12.72 -1.82
C SER A 374 -20.03 -12.51 -2.65
N SER A 375 -20.33 -13.39 -3.62
CA SER A 375 -21.52 -13.28 -4.47
C SER A 375 -21.88 -14.61 -5.15
N VAL A 376 -23.15 -14.74 -5.55
CA VAL A 376 -23.61 -15.84 -6.43
C VAL A 376 -22.87 -15.77 -7.77
N ALA A 377 -22.68 -14.56 -8.31
CA ALA A 377 -21.96 -14.34 -9.57
C ALA A 377 -20.52 -14.86 -9.54
N ALA A 378 -19.80 -14.73 -8.41
CA ALA A 378 -18.46 -15.26 -8.25
C ALA A 378 -18.43 -16.80 -8.31
N VAL A 379 -19.36 -17.45 -7.63
CA VAL A 379 -19.49 -18.91 -7.68
C VAL A 379 -19.83 -19.39 -9.08
N VAL A 380 -20.82 -18.77 -9.74
CA VAL A 380 -21.26 -19.15 -11.08
C VAL A 380 -20.12 -19.08 -12.09
N ARG A 381 -19.34 -18.01 -12.08
CA ARG A 381 -18.18 -17.85 -12.97
C ARG A 381 -17.18 -19.00 -12.78
N ALA A 382 -16.88 -19.36 -11.54
CA ALA A 382 -15.97 -20.45 -11.23
C ALA A 382 -16.51 -21.81 -11.71
N LEU A 383 -17.80 -22.09 -11.46
CA LEU A 383 -18.46 -23.34 -11.85
C LEU A 383 -18.57 -23.47 -13.38
N GLN A 384 -18.94 -22.38 -14.08
CA GLN A 384 -18.99 -22.36 -15.55
C GLN A 384 -17.61 -22.57 -16.17
N GLY A 385 -16.57 -21.89 -15.65
CA GLY A 385 -15.20 -22.09 -16.07
C GLY A 385 -14.74 -23.52 -15.87
N ARG A 386 -15.12 -24.15 -14.75
CA ARG A 386 -14.81 -25.57 -14.47
C ARG A 386 -15.54 -26.51 -15.43
N LEU A 387 -16.83 -26.31 -15.64
CA LEU A 387 -17.63 -27.12 -16.55
C LEU A 387 -17.06 -27.06 -17.99
N ALA A 388 -16.74 -25.86 -18.49
CA ALA A 388 -16.17 -25.68 -19.82
C ALA A 388 -14.85 -26.46 -20.01
N ARG A 389 -14.00 -26.53 -18.98
CA ARG A 389 -12.74 -27.28 -19.05
C ARG A 389 -12.91 -28.79 -18.93
N ILE A 390 -13.91 -29.26 -18.16
CA ILE A 390 -14.27 -30.70 -18.15
C ILE A 390 -14.73 -31.10 -19.55
N ASP A 391 -15.56 -30.26 -20.19
CA ASP A 391 -16.07 -30.52 -21.55
C ASP A 391 -14.91 -30.50 -22.58
N GLU A 392 -13.97 -29.57 -22.47
CA GLU A 392 -12.78 -29.49 -23.32
C GLU A 392 -11.87 -30.72 -23.15
N ALA A 393 -11.60 -31.12 -21.90
CA ALA A 393 -10.81 -32.30 -21.57
C ALA A 393 -11.47 -33.62 -22.08
N THR A 394 -12.81 -33.64 -22.17
CA THR A 394 -13.56 -34.80 -22.67
C THR A 394 -13.51 -34.88 -24.23
N ARG A 395 -13.41 -33.71 -24.90
CA ARG A 395 -13.33 -33.65 -26.39
C ARG A 395 -11.93 -33.91 -26.92
N THR A 396 -10.89 -33.50 -26.20
CA THR A 396 -9.50 -33.84 -26.53
C THR A 396 -9.28 -35.29 -26.13
N LYS A 397 -9.09 -36.18 -27.12
CA LYS A 397 -8.76 -37.62 -26.89
C LYS A 397 -7.64 -37.70 -25.85
N PRO A 398 -7.71 -38.64 -24.89
CA PRO A 398 -6.64 -38.81 -23.93
C PRO A 398 -5.41 -39.38 -24.69
N GLU A 399 -4.46 -38.54 -25.08
CA GLU A 399 -3.08 -39.00 -25.17
C GLU A 399 -2.74 -39.53 -23.78
N HIS A 400 -2.10 -40.70 -23.72
CA HIS A 400 -1.68 -41.36 -22.51
C HIS A 400 -0.96 -40.34 -21.60
N VAL A 401 -1.71 -39.73 -20.68
CA VAL A 401 -1.11 -38.85 -19.65
C VAL A 401 -0.38 -39.80 -18.71
N ASP A 402 0.95 -39.80 -18.82
CA ASP A 402 1.87 -40.51 -17.94
C ASP A 402 1.43 -40.30 -16.46
N PRO A 403 1.12 -41.38 -15.72
CA PRO A 403 0.70 -41.29 -14.32
C PRO A 403 1.68 -40.48 -13.47
N LEU A 404 2.97 -40.52 -13.77
CA LEU A 404 4.02 -39.75 -13.12
C LEU A 404 3.90 -38.23 -13.40
N ARG A 405 3.47 -37.85 -14.60
CA ARG A 405 3.23 -36.46 -14.98
C ARG A 405 2.01 -35.90 -14.25
N ARG A 406 0.94 -36.71 -14.12
CA ARG A 406 -0.25 -36.37 -13.34
C ARG A 406 0.09 -36.16 -11.85
N GLN A 407 0.86 -37.09 -11.27
CA GLN A 407 1.29 -37.03 -9.87
C GLN A 407 2.19 -35.81 -9.59
N ARG A 408 3.11 -35.47 -10.49
CA ARG A 408 3.94 -34.25 -10.41
C ARG A 408 3.11 -32.97 -10.50
N THR A 409 2.09 -32.95 -11.35
CA THR A 409 1.20 -31.80 -11.51
C THR A 409 0.33 -31.60 -10.26
N VAL A 410 -0.22 -32.68 -9.69
CA VAL A 410 -0.99 -32.63 -8.43
C VAL A 410 -0.10 -32.21 -7.26
N HIS A 411 1.10 -32.79 -7.16
CA HIS A 411 2.05 -32.44 -6.09
C HIS A 411 2.51 -30.98 -6.18
N ARG A 412 2.88 -30.51 -7.38
CA ARG A 412 3.24 -29.11 -7.61
C ARG A 412 2.09 -28.16 -7.26
N PHE A 413 0.88 -28.51 -7.66
CA PHE A 413 -0.33 -27.75 -7.34
C PHE A 413 -0.62 -27.74 -5.83
N THR A 414 -0.50 -28.88 -5.15
CA THR A 414 -0.73 -28.96 -3.68
C THR A 414 0.33 -28.16 -2.94
N THR A 415 1.59 -28.17 -3.43
CA THR A 415 2.68 -27.38 -2.86
C THR A 415 2.46 -25.87 -3.11
N GLU A 416 2.16 -25.48 -4.33
CA GLU A 416 1.83 -24.09 -4.70
C GLU A 416 0.61 -23.59 -3.92
N LEU A 417 -0.38 -24.43 -3.68
CA LEU A 417 -1.59 -24.11 -2.94
C LEU A 417 -1.40 -24.15 -1.42
N GLN A 418 -0.53 -25.01 -0.87
CA GLN A 418 -0.11 -24.98 0.53
C GLN A 418 0.79 -23.77 0.83
N GLU A 419 1.73 -23.47 -0.07
CA GLU A 419 2.49 -22.20 -0.01
C GLU A 419 1.55 -20.99 -0.08
N TYR A 420 0.45 -21.11 -0.78
CA TYR A 420 -0.62 -20.16 -0.91
C TYR A 420 -1.45 -19.99 0.37
N LEU A 421 -1.91 -21.07 0.97
CA LEU A 421 -2.71 -21.02 2.21
C LEU A 421 -1.86 -20.68 3.45
N THR A 422 -0.57 -21.01 3.42
CA THR A 422 0.39 -20.69 4.46
C THR A 422 1.11 -19.37 4.21
N ALA A 423 1.28 -18.97 2.95
CA ALA A 423 1.75 -17.64 2.59
C ALA A 423 0.60 -16.65 2.76
N GLU A 424 0.51 -16.06 3.94
CA GLU A 424 -0.30 -14.85 4.22
C GLU A 424 0.20 -13.63 3.40
N ASN A 425 0.57 -13.84 2.15
CA ASN A 425 1.16 -12.85 1.27
C ASN A 425 0.08 -12.09 0.51
N HIS A 426 -0.22 -10.89 0.97
CA HIS A 426 -1.29 -10.00 0.55
C HIS A 426 -1.25 -9.46 -0.89
N LEU A 427 -0.22 -9.79 -1.67
CA LEU A 427 -0.01 -9.26 -3.02
C LEU A 427 -0.33 -10.22 -4.14
N GLU A 428 -0.51 -11.48 -3.81
CA GLU A 428 -0.98 -12.47 -4.76
C GLU A 428 -2.51 -12.49 -4.86
N PHE A 429 -3.24 -11.65 -4.10
CA PHE A 429 -4.69 -11.82 -3.94
C PHE A 429 -5.54 -11.37 -5.12
N ASP A 430 -5.13 -10.41 -5.94
CA ASP A 430 -5.84 -10.22 -7.22
C ASP A 430 -5.46 -11.28 -8.25
N LEU A 431 -4.23 -11.69 -8.22
CA LEU A 431 -3.81 -12.92 -8.87
C LEU A 431 -4.54 -14.13 -8.24
N LEU A 432 -4.95 -14.08 -6.99
CA LEU A 432 -5.54 -15.17 -6.25
C LEU A 432 -7.06 -15.16 -6.25
N GLY A 433 -7.72 -13.99 -6.17
CA GLY A 433 -9.16 -13.93 -6.50
C GLY A 433 -9.39 -14.40 -7.94
N ALA A 434 -8.54 -13.95 -8.89
CA ALA A 434 -8.50 -14.49 -10.24
C ALA A 434 -7.99 -15.94 -10.29
N GLN A 435 -7.07 -16.34 -9.42
CA GLN A 435 -6.56 -17.70 -9.33
C GLN A 435 -7.49 -18.60 -8.52
N GLU A 436 -8.26 -18.12 -7.53
CA GLU A 436 -9.33 -18.90 -6.90
C GLU A 436 -10.48 -19.14 -7.88
N GLU A 437 -10.90 -18.12 -8.62
CA GLU A 437 -11.81 -18.30 -9.77
C GLU A 437 -11.20 -19.24 -10.82
N GLU A 438 -9.91 -19.10 -11.10
CA GLU A 438 -9.16 -19.89 -12.06
C GLU A 438 -8.76 -21.27 -11.51
N LEU A 439 -8.47 -21.41 -10.22
CA LEU A 439 -8.18 -22.65 -9.51
C LEU A 439 -9.40 -23.56 -9.44
N ALA A 440 -10.54 -23.03 -9.05
CA ALA A 440 -11.81 -23.77 -9.09
C ALA A 440 -12.11 -24.24 -10.51
N SER A 441 -11.64 -23.52 -11.52
CA SER A 441 -11.84 -23.86 -12.93
C SER A 441 -10.71 -24.69 -13.59
N ARG A 442 -9.43 -24.51 -13.24
CA ARG A 442 -8.28 -25.05 -14.01
C ARG A 442 -8.03 -26.55 -13.90
N GLN A 443 -8.50 -27.24 -12.87
CA GLN A 443 -8.21 -28.66 -12.70
C GLN A 443 -9.36 -29.57 -13.16
N ALA A 444 -9.60 -29.64 -14.45
CA ALA A 444 -10.50 -30.63 -15.05
C ALA A 444 -10.06 -32.11 -14.80
N SER A 445 -8.78 -32.35 -14.50
CA SER A 445 -8.26 -33.67 -14.16
C SER A 445 -8.53 -34.12 -12.72
N LEU A 446 -8.87 -33.20 -11.82
CA LEU A 446 -9.21 -33.46 -10.43
C LEU A 446 -10.74 -33.50 -10.28
N ARG A 447 -11.33 -34.66 -10.03
CA ARG A 447 -12.77 -34.77 -9.77
C ARG A 447 -13.08 -34.30 -8.35
N LEU A 448 -14.10 -33.47 -8.19
CA LEU A 448 -14.59 -33.03 -6.87
C LEU A 448 -15.66 -33.95 -6.31
N LEU A 449 -16.36 -34.68 -7.17
CA LEU A 449 -17.44 -35.63 -6.87
C LEU A 449 -17.44 -36.77 -7.86
N GLU A 450 -18.07 -37.89 -7.50
CA GLU A 450 -18.26 -39.03 -8.36
C GLU A 450 -19.10 -38.70 -9.62
N HIS A 451 -20.15 -37.88 -9.44
CA HIS A 451 -21.04 -37.38 -10.50
C HIS A 451 -20.99 -35.83 -10.57
N GLU A 452 -19.82 -35.29 -10.86
CA GLU A 452 -19.56 -33.84 -10.75
C GLU A 452 -20.35 -33.02 -11.79
N VAL A 453 -20.34 -33.42 -13.06
CA VAL A 453 -20.95 -32.62 -14.16
C VAL A 453 -22.45 -32.36 -13.95
N PRO A 454 -23.28 -33.37 -13.60
CA PRO A 454 -24.68 -33.12 -13.29
C PRO A 454 -24.87 -32.16 -12.11
N ALA A 455 -24.08 -32.30 -11.04
CA ALA A 455 -24.15 -31.44 -9.87
C ALA A 455 -23.75 -29.99 -10.17
N LEU A 456 -22.71 -29.78 -11.01
CA LEU A 456 -22.33 -28.45 -11.48
C LEU A 456 -23.44 -27.77 -12.29
N LYS A 457 -24.10 -28.52 -13.19
CA LYS A 457 -25.22 -28.02 -14.00
C LYS A 457 -26.40 -27.63 -13.12
N GLU A 458 -26.75 -28.48 -12.13
CA GLU A 458 -27.82 -28.18 -11.18
C GLU A 458 -27.55 -26.91 -10.38
N LEU A 459 -26.29 -26.70 -9.94
CA LEU A 459 -25.90 -25.47 -9.24
C LEU A 459 -25.98 -24.24 -10.14
N ILE A 460 -25.54 -24.34 -11.38
CA ILE A 460 -25.62 -23.23 -12.35
C ILE A 460 -27.08 -22.89 -12.65
N ASP A 461 -27.95 -23.89 -12.80
CA ASP A 461 -29.39 -23.70 -13.00
C ASP A 461 -30.05 -23.07 -11.77
N ALA A 462 -29.68 -23.51 -10.56
CA ALA A 462 -30.18 -22.89 -9.32
C ALA A 462 -29.77 -21.43 -9.22
N ALA A 463 -28.52 -21.11 -9.54
CA ALA A 463 -28.03 -19.74 -9.58
C ALA A 463 -28.73 -18.87 -10.64
N GLY A 464 -29.08 -19.46 -11.79
CA GLY A 464 -29.81 -18.79 -12.88
C GLY A 464 -31.22 -18.31 -12.46
N ARG A 465 -31.79 -18.85 -11.37
CA ARG A 465 -33.07 -18.40 -10.78
C ARG A 465 -32.91 -17.11 -9.96
N VAL A 466 -31.70 -16.82 -9.47
CA VAL A 466 -31.38 -15.60 -8.72
C VAL A 466 -31.27 -14.44 -9.71
N LYS A 467 -32.35 -13.68 -9.87
CA LYS A 467 -32.39 -12.54 -10.81
C LYS A 467 -31.60 -11.34 -10.32
N ARG A 468 -31.59 -11.13 -9.02
CA ARG A 468 -30.88 -10.02 -8.37
C ARG A 468 -30.42 -10.48 -6.99
N GLU A 469 -29.15 -10.26 -6.69
CA GLU A 469 -28.59 -10.60 -5.37
C GLU A 469 -29.07 -9.60 -4.31
N THR A 470 -29.65 -10.12 -3.22
CA THR A 470 -30.22 -9.28 -2.15
C THR A 470 -29.17 -8.46 -1.45
N LYS A 471 -27.94 -8.95 -1.32
CA LYS A 471 -26.78 -8.21 -0.82
C LYS A 471 -26.53 -6.93 -1.60
N ILE A 472 -26.47 -7.03 -2.91
CA ILE A 472 -26.21 -5.88 -3.79
C ILE A 472 -27.42 -4.92 -3.81
N ALA A 473 -28.64 -5.47 -3.82
CA ALA A 473 -29.85 -4.67 -3.71
C ALA A 473 -29.86 -3.84 -2.43
N ARG A 474 -29.58 -4.47 -1.28
CA ARG A 474 -29.53 -3.80 0.02
C ARG A 474 -28.43 -2.72 0.07
N LEU A 475 -27.29 -3.01 -0.56
CA LEU A 475 -26.19 -2.06 -0.63
C LEU A 475 -26.60 -0.79 -1.40
N ILE A 476 -27.32 -0.92 -2.51
CA ILE A 476 -27.83 0.23 -3.28
C ILE A 476 -28.86 1.04 -2.46
N GLU A 477 -29.76 0.37 -1.73
CA GLU A 477 -30.69 1.03 -0.82
C GLU A 477 -29.95 1.87 0.22
N ILE A 478 -28.90 1.31 0.86
CA ILE A 478 -28.08 2.03 1.84
C ILE A 478 -27.41 3.26 1.22
N VAL A 479 -26.93 3.15 -0.03
CA VAL A 479 -26.35 4.28 -0.76
C VAL A 479 -27.39 5.37 -1.00
N ASP A 480 -28.60 5.02 -1.40
CA ASP A 480 -29.68 5.98 -1.62
C ASP A 480 -30.12 6.65 -0.30
N ASP A 481 -30.30 5.87 0.77
CA ASP A 481 -30.85 6.36 2.03
C ASP A 481 -29.88 7.22 2.84
N ARG A 482 -28.60 6.82 2.90
CA ARG A 482 -27.63 7.40 3.83
C ARG A 482 -26.50 8.17 3.16
N PHE A 483 -26.20 7.87 1.92
CA PHE A 483 -25.01 8.39 1.23
C PHE A 483 -25.32 9.05 -0.10
N ALA A 484 -26.54 9.59 -0.28
CA ALA A 484 -27.06 10.10 -1.55
C ALA A 484 -26.10 11.05 -2.32
N GLU A 485 -25.30 11.86 -1.62
CA GLU A 485 -24.38 12.81 -2.24
C GLU A 485 -22.89 12.52 -1.96
N LYS A 486 -22.56 11.40 -1.29
CA LYS A 486 -21.19 11.09 -0.93
C LYS A 486 -20.46 10.29 -2.01
N ASN A 487 -19.17 10.55 -2.13
CA ASN A 487 -18.28 9.68 -2.89
C ASN A 487 -18.00 8.43 -2.07
N ILE A 488 -18.11 7.26 -2.69
CA ILE A 488 -18.02 5.97 -2.00
C ILE A 488 -16.98 5.09 -2.68
N LEU A 489 -16.11 4.54 -1.84
CA LEU A 489 -15.19 3.48 -2.21
C LEU A 489 -15.74 2.13 -1.78
N PHE A 490 -15.96 1.23 -2.72
CA PHE A 490 -16.35 -0.15 -2.47
C PHE A 490 -15.16 -1.07 -2.59
N PHE A 491 -15.00 -1.96 -1.61
CA PHE A 491 -14.03 -3.03 -1.69
C PHE A 491 -14.69 -4.40 -1.80
N THR A 492 -14.18 -5.22 -2.74
CA THR A 492 -14.53 -6.64 -2.91
C THR A 492 -13.27 -7.46 -3.17
N GLU A 493 -13.28 -8.74 -2.84
CA GLU A 493 -12.14 -9.63 -3.12
C GLU A 493 -12.14 -10.13 -4.56
N TYR A 494 -13.32 -10.28 -5.19
CA TYR A 494 -13.46 -11.00 -6.45
C TYR A 494 -13.90 -10.12 -7.61
N LYS A 495 -13.27 -10.32 -8.78
CA LYS A 495 -13.56 -9.56 -10.00
C LYS A 495 -14.99 -9.79 -10.52
N ALA A 496 -15.57 -10.98 -10.30
CA ALA A 496 -16.96 -11.24 -10.65
C ALA A 496 -17.91 -10.38 -9.84
N THR A 497 -17.71 -10.28 -8.52
CA THR A 497 -18.48 -9.38 -7.64
C THR A 497 -18.26 -7.92 -8.00
N GLN A 498 -17.02 -7.54 -8.37
CA GLN A 498 -16.70 -6.20 -8.86
C GLN A 498 -17.52 -5.86 -10.10
N SER A 499 -17.55 -6.75 -11.10
CA SER A 499 -18.30 -6.54 -12.35
C SER A 499 -19.81 -6.48 -12.12
N LEU A 500 -20.34 -7.31 -11.22
CA LEU A 500 -21.75 -7.28 -10.82
C LEU A 500 -22.10 -5.92 -10.18
N LEU A 501 -21.31 -5.47 -9.22
CA LEU A 501 -21.55 -4.20 -8.53
C LEU A 501 -21.42 -3.00 -9.49
N ILE A 502 -20.42 -3.00 -10.39
CA ILE A 502 -20.30 -1.98 -11.43
C ILE A 502 -21.58 -1.93 -12.26
N SER A 503 -22.11 -3.07 -12.72
CA SER A 503 -23.31 -3.16 -13.53
C SER A 503 -24.53 -2.58 -12.81
N GLU A 504 -24.74 -2.94 -11.54
CA GLU A 504 -25.86 -2.46 -10.73
C GLU A 504 -25.76 -0.95 -10.41
N LEU A 505 -24.55 -0.47 -10.08
CA LEU A 505 -24.31 0.96 -9.86
C LEU A 505 -24.51 1.77 -11.16
N MET A 506 -24.04 1.27 -12.30
CA MET A 506 -24.26 1.91 -13.60
C MET A 506 -25.74 1.95 -13.98
N ALA A 507 -26.49 0.88 -13.69
CA ALA A 507 -27.92 0.81 -13.95
C ALA A 507 -28.71 1.82 -13.10
N ARG A 508 -28.28 2.07 -11.87
CA ARG A 508 -28.97 2.98 -10.94
C ARG A 508 -28.57 4.44 -11.11
N TYR A 509 -27.26 4.71 -11.30
CA TYR A 509 -26.71 6.07 -11.24
C TYR A 509 -26.08 6.56 -12.55
N GLY A 510 -26.11 5.73 -13.60
CA GLY A 510 -25.53 6.05 -14.90
C GLY A 510 -24.08 5.62 -15.08
N ARG A 511 -23.67 5.45 -16.33
CA ARG A 511 -22.36 4.86 -16.69
C ARG A 511 -21.16 5.68 -16.21
N GLU A 512 -21.24 7.00 -16.27
CA GLU A 512 -20.13 7.88 -15.88
C GLU A 512 -19.93 7.98 -14.37
N SER A 513 -20.94 7.60 -13.57
CA SER A 513 -20.87 7.68 -12.11
C SER A 513 -19.90 6.66 -11.48
N VAL A 514 -19.48 5.64 -12.24
CA VAL A 514 -18.71 4.51 -11.72
C VAL A 514 -17.36 4.41 -12.41
N THR A 515 -16.34 4.17 -11.62
CA THR A 515 -15.01 3.75 -12.09
C THR A 515 -14.52 2.56 -11.26
N PHE A 516 -13.48 1.88 -11.71
CA PHE A 516 -12.97 0.70 -10.99
C PHE A 516 -11.45 0.61 -11.02
N ILE A 517 -10.92 -0.13 -10.06
CA ILE A 517 -9.49 -0.46 -9.98
C ILE A 517 -9.35 -1.94 -9.61
N ASN A 518 -8.52 -2.65 -10.38
CA ASN A 518 -8.09 -4.02 -10.10
C ASN A 518 -6.69 -4.26 -10.68
N GLY A 519 -6.13 -5.46 -10.46
CA GLY A 519 -4.76 -5.79 -10.90
C GLY A 519 -4.56 -5.94 -12.41
N GLU A 520 -5.64 -5.94 -13.23
CA GLU A 520 -5.56 -6.16 -14.68
C GLU A 520 -5.96 -4.93 -15.51
N ASP A 521 -6.37 -3.82 -14.89
CA ASP A 521 -6.94 -2.65 -15.56
C ASP A 521 -8.15 -2.98 -16.46
N TYR A 522 -8.85 -4.09 -16.19
CA TYR A 522 -9.87 -4.68 -17.04
C TYR A 522 -10.97 -5.35 -16.23
N ALA A 523 -12.23 -4.94 -16.44
CA ALA A 523 -13.43 -5.57 -15.86
C ALA A 523 -14.23 -6.26 -16.95
N ARG A 524 -14.38 -7.59 -16.83
CA ARG A 524 -15.15 -8.44 -17.75
C ARG A 524 -16.60 -8.56 -17.28
N ASP A 525 -17.47 -8.95 -18.21
CA ASP A 525 -18.85 -9.32 -17.92
C ASP A 525 -19.65 -8.21 -17.22
N VAL A 526 -19.38 -6.96 -17.57
CA VAL A 526 -20.16 -5.80 -17.14
C VAL A 526 -21.39 -5.69 -18.03
N ARG A 527 -22.56 -5.57 -17.43
CA ARG A 527 -23.82 -5.42 -18.17
C ARG A 527 -24.13 -3.95 -18.45
N ASP A 528 -24.41 -3.64 -19.70
CA ASP A 528 -24.87 -2.31 -20.10
C ASP A 528 -26.29 -2.06 -19.57
N PRO A 529 -26.55 -0.94 -18.90
CA PRO A 529 -27.86 -0.66 -18.30
C PRO A 529 -28.96 -0.37 -19.33
N VAL A 530 -28.62 -0.02 -20.56
CA VAL A 530 -29.57 0.36 -21.62
C VAL A 530 -29.85 -0.82 -22.55
N SER A 531 -28.79 -1.43 -23.09
CA SER A 531 -28.92 -2.53 -24.05
C SER A 531 -29.04 -3.90 -23.39
N GLY A 532 -28.63 -4.04 -22.11
CA GLY A 532 -28.52 -5.33 -21.42
C GLY A 532 -27.38 -6.22 -21.93
N GLU A 533 -26.60 -5.75 -22.91
CA GLU A 533 -25.46 -6.46 -23.46
C GLU A 533 -24.31 -6.57 -22.45
N ILE A 534 -23.58 -7.67 -22.55
CA ILE A 534 -22.39 -7.89 -21.73
C ILE A 534 -21.19 -7.32 -22.48
N PHE A 535 -20.44 -6.45 -21.84
CA PHE A 535 -19.25 -5.82 -22.39
C PHE A 535 -18.10 -5.80 -21.38
N SER A 536 -16.96 -5.31 -21.81
CA SER A 536 -15.78 -5.20 -20.98
C SER A 536 -15.33 -3.75 -20.86
N LEU A 537 -14.98 -3.33 -19.65
CA LEU A 537 -14.41 -2.02 -19.37
C LEU A 537 -12.90 -2.11 -19.25
N ARG A 538 -12.21 -1.09 -19.75
CA ARG A 538 -10.76 -0.96 -19.59
C ARG A 538 -10.42 0.44 -19.11
N ILE A 539 -9.72 0.53 -17.98
CA ILE A 539 -9.23 1.78 -17.42
C ILE A 539 -7.97 1.52 -16.62
N THR A 540 -6.97 2.36 -16.79
CA THR A 540 -5.75 2.25 -15.97
C THR A 540 -6.01 2.76 -14.56
N ARG A 541 -5.30 2.18 -13.58
CA ARG A 541 -5.38 2.53 -12.16
C ARG A 541 -5.25 4.04 -11.93
N ALA A 542 -4.24 4.69 -12.54
CA ALA A 542 -4.02 6.13 -12.39
C ALA A 542 -5.20 6.96 -12.93
N LYS A 543 -5.76 6.58 -14.08
CA LYS A 543 -6.92 7.26 -14.68
C LYS A 543 -8.18 7.08 -13.84
N ALA A 544 -8.41 5.89 -13.29
CA ALA A 544 -9.55 5.61 -12.41
C ALA A 544 -9.48 6.43 -11.12
N ALA A 545 -8.31 6.46 -10.46
CA ALA A 545 -8.08 7.27 -9.27
C ALA A 545 -8.24 8.77 -9.55
N GLY A 546 -7.74 9.25 -10.70
CA GLY A 546 -7.92 10.64 -11.15
C GLY A 546 -9.40 10.98 -11.30
N ARG A 547 -10.18 10.19 -12.04
CA ARG A 547 -11.63 10.41 -12.23
C ARG A 547 -12.39 10.50 -10.90
N PHE A 548 -12.04 9.66 -9.94
CA PHE A 548 -12.66 9.65 -8.62
C PHE A 548 -12.26 10.87 -7.79
N ASN A 549 -10.97 11.21 -7.74
CA ASN A 549 -10.45 12.38 -7.01
C ASN A 549 -10.92 13.73 -7.60
N ASP A 550 -11.11 13.79 -8.92
CA ASP A 550 -11.62 14.99 -9.62
C ASP A 550 -13.14 15.10 -9.53
N GLY A 551 -13.83 14.06 -9.02
CA GLY A 551 -15.29 14.02 -8.90
C GLY A 551 -16.02 13.71 -10.20
N ALA A 552 -15.30 13.27 -11.24
CA ALA A 552 -15.90 12.82 -12.50
C ALA A 552 -16.62 11.47 -12.35
N SER A 553 -16.28 10.68 -11.32
CA SER A 553 -17.00 9.48 -10.93
C SER A 553 -17.27 9.52 -9.43
N ARG A 554 -18.51 9.20 -9.05
CA ARG A 554 -18.97 9.19 -7.65
C ARG A 554 -18.57 7.91 -6.93
N PHE A 555 -18.54 6.80 -7.64
CA PHE A 555 -18.26 5.48 -7.10
C PHE A 555 -16.95 4.92 -7.65
N LEU A 556 -16.15 4.38 -6.75
CA LEU A 556 -14.96 3.62 -7.10
C LEU A 556 -15.11 2.20 -6.54
N VAL A 557 -15.11 1.20 -7.43
CA VAL A 557 -15.15 -0.21 -7.03
C VAL A 557 -13.75 -0.80 -7.16
N SER A 558 -13.13 -1.13 -6.03
CA SER A 558 -11.75 -1.63 -5.98
C SER A 558 -11.68 -3.07 -5.53
N THR A 559 -10.78 -3.84 -6.13
CA THR A 559 -10.28 -5.07 -5.53
C THR A 559 -9.09 -4.76 -4.63
N GLU A 560 -8.65 -5.70 -3.79
CA GLU A 560 -7.57 -5.46 -2.81
C GLU A 560 -6.28 -4.96 -3.45
N ALA A 561 -5.75 -5.65 -4.46
CA ALA A 561 -4.53 -5.22 -5.13
C ALA A 561 -4.70 -3.88 -5.88
N GLY A 562 -5.94 -3.52 -6.20
CA GLY A 562 -6.25 -2.21 -6.76
C GLY A 562 -6.14 -1.09 -5.74
N GLY A 563 -6.47 -1.35 -4.47
CA GLY A 563 -6.54 -0.34 -3.39
C GLY A 563 -5.20 0.04 -2.78
N GLU A 564 -4.17 -0.78 -2.91
CA GLU A 564 -2.87 -0.52 -2.29
C GLU A 564 -2.16 0.70 -2.88
N GLY A 565 -1.77 1.62 -2.01
CA GLY A 565 -0.93 2.76 -2.37
C GLY A 565 -1.61 3.86 -3.19
N ILE A 566 -2.94 3.88 -3.33
CA ILE A 566 -3.67 4.98 -3.96
C ILE A 566 -4.05 6.00 -2.89
N ASP A 567 -3.82 7.27 -3.18
CA ASP A 567 -4.31 8.37 -2.37
C ASP A 567 -5.70 8.78 -2.86
N LEU A 568 -6.72 8.43 -2.08
CA LEU A 568 -8.13 8.75 -2.34
C LEU A 568 -8.70 9.73 -1.30
N GLN A 569 -7.89 10.16 -0.34
CA GLN A 569 -8.28 10.93 0.84
C GLN A 569 -8.87 12.30 0.51
N ARG A 570 -8.62 12.82 -0.69
CA ARG A 570 -9.11 14.15 -1.08
C ARG A 570 -10.62 14.27 -1.10
N ARG A 571 -11.35 13.20 -1.45
CA ARG A 571 -12.82 13.22 -1.57
C ARG A 571 -13.52 11.99 -0.99
N CYS A 572 -12.79 10.97 -0.61
CA CYS A 572 -13.36 9.74 -0.09
C CYS A 572 -13.28 9.72 1.44
N HIS A 573 -14.44 9.76 2.08
CA HIS A 573 -14.59 9.58 3.53
C HIS A 573 -15.59 8.47 3.86
N THR A 574 -16.03 7.73 2.86
CA THR A 574 -17.00 6.65 3.00
C THR A 574 -16.51 5.41 2.26
N LEU A 575 -16.34 4.34 3.01
CA LEU A 575 -15.85 3.07 2.52
C LEU A 575 -16.89 1.98 2.84
N VAL A 576 -17.15 1.11 1.87
CA VAL A 576 -18.07 -0.01 1.99
C VAL A 576 -17.34 -1.31 1.67
N HIS A 577 -17.31 -2.22 2.63
CA HIS A 577 -16.86 -3.59 2.41
C HIS A 577 -18.02 -4.40 1.84
N VAL A 578 -17.95 -4.77 0.57
CA VAL A 578 -18.94 -5.63 -0.10
C VAL A 578 -18.81 -7.06 0.41
N ASP A 579 -17.61 -7.49 0.66
CA ASP A 579 -17.24 -8.72 1.36
C ASP A 579 -16.18 -8.45 2.43
N LEU A 580 -16.21 -9.23 3.48
CA LEU A 580 -15.26 -9.15 4.57
C LEU A 580 -14.10 -10.12 4.30
N PRO A 581 -12.86 -9.65 4.32
CA PRO A 581 -11.73 -10.54 4.16
C PRO A 581 -11.62 -11.50 5.35
N TRP A 582 -11.22 -12.72 5.09
CA TRP A 582 -10.97 -13.72 6.14
C TRP A 582 -9.84 -13.32 7.09
N ASN A 583 -8.90 -12.51 6.62
CA ASN A 583 -7.84 -11.96 7.44
C ASN A 583 -8.21 -10.53 7.91
N PRO A 584 -8.39 -10.29 9.23
CA PRO A 584 -8.76 -8.98 9.77
C PRO A 584 -7.76 -7.86 9.41
N MET A 585 -6.50 -8.20 9.19
CA MET A 585 -5.46 -7.21 8.86
C MET A 585 -5.72 -6.52 7.52
N ARG A 586 -6.40 -7.20 6.59
CA ARG A 586 -6.79 -6.59 5.31
C ARG A 586 -7.83 -5.49 5.48
N MET A 587 -8.69 -5.59 6.48
CA MET A 587 -9.63 -4.51 6.78
C MET A 587 -8.87 -3.22 7.13
N HIS A 588 -7.79 -3.32 7.91
CA HIS A 588 -6.94 -2.15 8.21
C HIS A 588 -6.27 -1.57 6.96
N GLN A 589 -5.82 -2.43 6.04
CA GLN A 589 -5.23 -1.97 4.77
C GLN A 589 -6.27 -1.30 3.86
N ARG A 590 -7.51 -1.82 3.80
CA ARG A 590 -8.61 -1.21 3.03
C ARG A 590 -9.01 0.17 3.57
N VAL A 591 -8.92 0.38 4.88
CA VAL A 591 -9.21 1.69 5.53
C VAL A 591 -8.05 2.69 5.38
N GLY A 592 -6.85 2.24 5.07
CA GLY A 592 -5.66 3.08 4.92
C GLY A 592 -5.77 4.20 3.87
N PRO A 593 -6.36 3.96 2.69
CA PRO A 593 -6.54 4.96 1.62
C PRO A 593 -7.64 5.99 1.84
N VAL A 594 -8.46 5.86 2.90
CA VAL A 594 -9.65 6.71 3.19
C VAL A 594 -9.45 7.59 4.40
#